data_b9005018543f7fd0c8117481e27a6ea4
#
_entry.id   b9005018543f7fd0c8117481e27a6ea4
#
_cell.length_a   1.000
_cell.length_b   1.000
_cell.length_c   1.000
_cell.angle_alpha   90.00
_cell.angle_beta   90.00
_cell.angle_gamma   90.00
#
_symmetry.space_group_name_H-M   'P 1'
#
loop_
_entity.id
_entity.type
_entity.pdbx_description
1 polymer ?
#
loop_
_entity_poly.entity_id
_entity_poly.type
_entity_poly.pdbx_seq_one_letter_code
_entity_poly.pdbx_strand_id
1 'polypeptide(L)'
;MTKLQPPYPRFGECVSALAGAIDANKTGSDVGRLAREGDFDWERLDTVIAELLVDSIATVVGDPTRQIFERWVAAVRSAYTTLVLDVSLDALGRNDVLPVLVEHFFAPAGGQLLRQISADIPGPDLQLLLADNQQPLQVTLEWLDSAVGGPVEKLLYPGSTGSARVEQEKVRKWRTSTDIPSAQSIKLFHQRLTERWKPIPACPVWLMIASALSR
;
A
#
# COMPACT_ATOMS: atom_id res chain seq x y z
N MET A 1 26.61 14.44 7.07
CA MET A 1 25.31 13.73 7.21
C MET A 1 25.19 13.27 8.65
N THR A 2 24.16 13.72 9.35
CA THR A 2 23.90 13.32 10.75
C THR A 2 23.41 11.88 10.74
N LYS A 3 24.15 10.96 11.36
CA LYS A 3 23.65 9.58 11.54
C LYS A 3 22.43 9.65 12.46
N LEU A 4 21.28 9.21 12.00
CA LEU A 4 20.13 9.00 12.86
C LEU A 4 20.51 7.97 13.92
N GLN A 5 20.56 8.41 15.18
CA GLN A 5 20.95 7.53 16.27
C GLN A 5 19.74 6.79 16.85
N PRO A 6 19.92 5.60 17.42
CA PRO A 6 18.87 5.00 18.25
C PRO A 6 18.42 6.02 19.32
N PRO A 7 17.13 5.99 19.72
CA PRO A 7 16.15 4.94 19.51
C PRO A 7 15.33 5.00 18.23
N TYR A 8 15.48 6.03 17.44
CA TYR A 8 14.68 6.19 16.22
C TYR A 8 14.99 5.12 15.18
N PRO A 9 13.97 4.47 14.58
CA PRO A 9 14.17 3.65 13.41
C PRO A 9 14.68 4.53 12.27
N ARG A 10 15.59 4.00 11.47
CA ARG A 10 16.03 4.70 10.27
C ARG A 10 14.90 4.75 9.27
N PHE A 11 14.81 5.81 8.48
CA PHE A 11 13.75 5.95 7.48
C PHE A 11 13.67 4.75 6.53
N GLY A 12 14.82 4.18 6.14
CA GLY A 12 14.88 2.95 5.35
C GLY A 12 14.27 1.72 6.04
N GLU A 13 14.29 1.63 7.37
CA GLU A 13 13.61 0.56 8.10
C GLU A 13 12.09 0.72 8.02
N CYS A 14 11.58 1.96 8.08
CA CYS A 14 10.18 2.27 7.89
C CYS A 14 9.72 1.94 6.47
N VAL A 15 10.52 2.29 5.46
CA VAL A 15 10.25 1.96 4.05
C VAL A 15 10.30 0.46 3.81
N SER A 16 11.22 -0.26 4.46
CA SER A 16 11.29 -1.72 4.38
C SER A 16 10.04 -2.39 4.96
N ALA A 17 9.53 -1.88 6.09
CA ALA A 17 8.29 -2.37 6.70
C ALA A 17 7.08 -2.10 5.79
N LEU A 18 7.00 -0.91 5.20
CA LEU A 18 5.95 -0.56 4.23
C LEU A 18 6.02 -1.45 2.98
N ALA A 19 7.21 -1.68 2.44
CA ALA A 19 7.42 -2.58 1.30
C ALA A 19 6.95 -4.02 1.60
N GLY A 20 7.17 -4.50 2.82
CA GLY A 20 6.63 -5.77 3.30
C GLY A 20 5.11 -5.81 3.30
N ALA A 21 4.46 -4.72 3.73
CA ALA A 21 3.01 -4.62 3.77
C ALA A 21 2.35 -4.65 2.37
N ILE A 22 3.05 -4.15 1.33
CA ILE A 22 2.57 -4.17 -0.07
C ILE A 22 3.12 -5.34 -0.89
N ASP A 23 3.74 -6.34 -0.24
CA ASP A 23 4.32 -7.55 -0.86
C ASP A 23 5.49 -7.27 -1.83
N ALA A 24 6.21 -6.19 -1.60
CA ALA A 24 7.42 -5.82 -2.34
C ALA A 24 8.69 -6.31 -1.61
N ASN A 25 8.69 -7.58 -1.16
CA ASN A 25 9.68 -8.14 -0.23
C ASN A 25 11.13 -8.09 -0.73
N LYS A 26 11.37 -8.27 -2.03
CA LYS A 26 12.73 -8.25 -2.59
C LYS A 26 13.40 -6.90 -2.40
N THR A 27 12.70 -5.84 -2.71
CA THR A 27 13.20 -4.47 -2.58
C THR A 27 13.17 -3.99 -1.13
N GLY A 28 12.20 -4.46 -0.31
CA GLY A 28 12.20 -4.24 1.14
C GLY A 28 13.46 -4.80 1.81
N SER A 29 13.96 -5.95 1.36
CA SER A 29 15.20 -6.56 1.81
C SER A 29 16.43 -5.70 1.47
N ASP A 30 16.52 -5.13 0.27
CA ASP A 30 17.63 -4.28 -0.16
C ASP A 30 17.63 -2.95 0.60
N VAL A 31 16.46 -2.32 0.78
CA VAL A 31 16.32 -1.11 1.60
C VAL A 31 16.67 -1.37 3.07
N GLY A 32 16.22 -2.49 3.63
CA GLY A 32 16.56 -2.89 4.99
C GLY A 32 18.06 -3.14 5.18
N ARG A 33 18.75 -3.67 4.17
CA ARG A 33 20.20 -3.83 4.18
C ARG A 33 20.93 -2.48 4.17
N LEU A 34 20.56 -1.58 3.26
CA LEU A 34 21.12 -0.22 3.19
C LEU A 34 20.92 0.55 4.50
N ALA A 35 19.75 0.41 5.12
CA ALA A 35 19.46 1.04 6.41
C ALA A 35 20.37 0.51 7.54
N ARG A 36 20.76 -0.77 7.52
CA ARG A 36 21.64 -1.38 8.55
C ARG A 36 23.10 -1.04 8.36
N GLU A 37 23.58 -0.95 7.12
CA GLU A 37 24.98 -0.69 6.79
C GLU A 37 25.46 0.72 7.19
N GLY A 38 24.55 1.62 7.51
CA GLY A 38 24.90 2.94 8.08
C GLY A 38 25.33 4.00 7.08
N ASP A 39 25.65 3.62 5.85
CA ASP A 39 25.85 4.52 4.73
C ASP A 39 24.51 4.82 4.08
N PHE A 40 23.86 5.86 4.56
CA PHE A 40 22.56 6.25 4.08
C PHE A 40 22.71 7.18 2.89
N ASP A 41 22.65 6.61 1.70
CA ASP A 41 22.53 7.34 0.46
C ASP A 41 21.05 7.67 0.21
N TRP A 42 20.70 8.93 0.48
CA TRP A 42 19.34 9.44 0.31
C TRP A 42 18.89 9.38 -1.16
N GLU A 43 19.78 9.60 -2.09
CA GLU A 43 19.50 9.55 -3.52
C GLU A 43 19.14 8.12 -3.96
N ARG A 44 19.87 7.15 -3.45
CA ARG A 44 19.57 5.73 -3.69
C ARG A 44 18.29 5.29 -2.99
N LEU A 45 17.98 5.82 -1.79
CA LEU A 45 16.71 5.57 -1.13
C LEU A 45 15.54 6.18 -1.92
N ASP A 46 15.69 7.40 -2.40
CA ASP A 46 14.67 8.06 -3.23
C ASP A 46 14.43 7.28 -4.53
N THR A 47 15.48 6.77 -5.17
CA THR A 47 15.37 5.90 -6.34
C THR A 47 14.58 4.63 -6.01
N VAL A 48 14.92 3.97 -4.90
CA VAL A 48 14.24 2.75 -4.46
C VAL A 48 12.78 3.02 -4.07
N ILE A 49 12.50 4.13 -3.40
CA ILE A 49 11.12 4.53 -3.08
C ILE A 49 10.33 4.83 -4.37
N ALA A 50 10.96 5.52 -5.32
CA ALA A 50 10.35 5.78 -6.62
C ALA A 50 10.04 4.48 -7.36
N GLU A 51 11.00 3.56 -7.46
CA GLU A 51 10.80 2.26 -8.12
C GLU A 51 9.73 1.40 -7.43
N LEU A 52 9.71 1.38 -6.10
CA LEU A 52 8.82 0.53 -5.32
C LEU A 52 7.40 1.06 -5.21
N LEU A 53 7.28 2.30 -4.75
CA LEU A 53 5.98 2.88 -4.42
C LEU A 53 5.39 3.62 -5.61
N VAL A 54 6.25 4.29 -6.40
CA VAL A 54 5.79 5.15 -7.46
C VAL A 54 5.64 4.40 -8.76
N ASP A 55 6.66 3.70 -9.22
CA ASP A 55 6.62 3.02 -10.53
C ASP A 55 5.76 1.76 -10.50
N SER A 56 5.80 1.00 -9.40
CA SER A 56 4.91 -0.16 -9.23
C SER A 56 3.44 0.23 -9.22
N ILE A 57 3.12 1.38 -8.65
CA ILE A 57 1.77 1.94 -8.61
C ILE A 57 1.46 2.65 -9.92
N ALA A 58 2.38 3.46 -10.47
CA ALA A 58 2.17 4.25 -11.68
C ALA A 58 1.96 3.40 -12.93
N THR A 59 2.65 2.25 -13.06
CA THR A 59 2.40 1.30 -14.16
C THR A 59 0.98 0.74 -14.18
N VAL A 60 0.27 0.87 -13.06
CA VAL A 60 -1.06 0.28 -12.87
C VAL A 60 -2.15 1.36 -12.76
N VAL A 61 -1.83 2.58 -12.32
CA VAL A 61 -2.83 3.58 -11.89
C VAL A 61 -2.75 4.93 -12.63
N GLY A 62 -1.68 5.16 -13.38
CA GLY A 62 -1.49 6.41 -14.13
C GLY A 62 -0.94 7.59 -13.31
N ASP A 63 -0.59 8.67 -14.03
CA ASP A 63 0.14 9.83 -13.52
C ASP A 63 -0.47 10.58 -12.33
N PRO A 64 -1.80 10.78 -12.21
CA PRO A 64 -2.35 11.52 -11.07
C PRO A 64 -2.05 10.87 -9.73
N THR A 65 -2.19 9.56 -9.64
CA THR A 65 -1.90 8.81 -8.41
C THR A 65 -0.42 8.81 -8.08
N ARG A 66 0.43 8.70 -9.10
CA ARG A 66 1.87 8.83 -8.96
C ARG A 66 2.24 10.14 -8.25
N GLN A 67 1.73 11.27 -8.69
CA GLN A 67 2.00 12.58 -8.10
C GLN A 67 1.52 12.71 -6.66
N ILE A 68 0.41 12.08 -6.29
CA ILE A 68 -0.07 12.03 -4.91
C ILE A 68 0.95 11.30 -4.03
N PHE A 69 1.42 10.13 -4.46
CA PHE A 69 2.40 9.35 -3.71
C PHE A 69 3.75 10.05 -3.60
N GLU A 70 4.28 10.63 -4.68
CA GLU A 70 5.54 11.38 -4.66
C GLU A 70 5.51 12.52 -3.65
N ARG A 71 4.44 13.33 -3.69
CA ARG A 71 4.25 14.44 -2.74
C ARG A 71 4.13 13.95 -1.30
N TRP A 72 3.38 12.87 -1.10
CA TRP A 72 3.22 12.29 0.22
C TRP A 72 4.54 11.75 0.78
N VAL A 73 5.31 11.00 0.01
CA VAL A 73 6.63 10.47 0.42
C VAL A 73 7.57 11.62 0.78
N ALA A 74 7.64 12.66 -0.04
CA ALA A 74 8.46 13.84 0.24
C ALA A 74 8.05 14.54 1.55
N ALA A 75 6.75 14.71 1.78
CA ALA A 75 6.21 15.31 3.00
C ALA A 75 6.50 14.47 4.25
N VAL A 76 6.28 13.16 4.19
CA VAL A 76 6.56 12.23 5.29
C VAL A 76 8.05 12.20 5.61
N ARG A 77 8.92 12.16 4.58
CA ARG A 77 10.37 12.21 4.75
C ARG A 77 10.81 13.49 5.47
N SER A 78 10.32 14.64 5.01
CA SER A 78 10.64 15.93 5.61
C SER A 78 10.17 15.99 7.07
N ALA A 79 8.94 15.62 7.34
CA ALA A 79 8.36 15.60 8.68
C ALA A 79 9.10 14.63 9.61
N TYR A 80 9.46 13.43 9.14
CA TYR A 80 10.22 12.47 9.91
C TYR A 80 11.63 12.98 10.25
N THR A 81 12.31 13.63 9.30
CA THR A 81 13.62 14.24 9.54
C THR A 81 13.53 15.33 10.62
N THR A 82 12.52 16.19 10.55
CA THR A 82 12.28 17.23 11.56
C THR A 82 11.99 16.60 12.92
N LEU A 83 11.12 15.58 12.97
CA LEU A 83 10.82 14.87 14.23
C LEU A 83 12.08 14.33 14.90
N VAL A 84 12.93 13.66 14.13
CA VAL A 84 14.16 13.04 14.65
C VAL A 84 15.20 14.07 15.12
N LEU A 85 15.21 15.27 14.52
CA LEU A 85 16.14 16.34 14.90
C LEU A 85 15.65 17.15 16.11
N ASP A 86 14.33 17.34 16.22
CA ASP A 86 13.75 18.29 17.17
C ASP A 86 13.17 17.63 18.43
N VAL A 87 12.83 16.33 18.36
CA VAL A 87 12.23 15.60 19.48
C VAL A 87 13.22 14.61 20.07
N SER A 88 13.59 14.79 21.34
CA SER A 88 14.41 13.82 22.07
C SER A 88 13.52 12.74 22.68
N LEU A 89 13.78 11.48 22.32
CA LEU A 89 13.19 10.29 22.91
C LEU A 89 14.26 9.44 23.63
N ASP A 90 15.36 10.05 24.04
CA ASP A 90 16.53 9.37 24.62
C ASP A 90 16.21 8.55 25.88
N ALA A 91 15.13 8.89 26.57
CA ALA A 91 14.65 8.15 27.74
C ALA A 91 13.90 6.85 27.40
N LEU A 92 13.55 6.63 26.13
CA LEU A 92 12.79 5.47 25.68
C LEU A 92 13.69 4.47 24.98
N GLY A 93 13.43 3.18 25.22
CA GLY A 93 14.03 2.12 24.41
C GLY A 93 13.46 2.08 22.99
N ARG A 94 14.21 1.52 22.04
CA ARG A 94 13.76 1.41 20.65
C ARG A 94 12.38 0.73 20.50
N ASN A 95 12.11 -0.30 21.32
CA ASN A 95 10.84 -1.02 21.28
C ASN A 95 9.68 -0.18 21.80
N ASP A 96 9.94 0.80 22.66
CA ASP A 96 8.95 1.70 23.21
C ASP A 96 8.66 2.88 22.27
N VAL A 97 9.68 3.30 21.51
CA VAL A 97 9.56 4.38 20.52
C VAL A 97 8.74 3.98 19.31
N LEU A 98 8.88 2.74 18.84
CA LEU A 98 8.22 2.30 17.62
C LEU A 98 6.67 2.39 17.69
N PRO A 99 5.99 1.91 18.74
CA PRO A 99 4.55 2.10 18.89
C PRO A 99 4.12 3.57 18.89
N VAL A 100 4.87 4.44 19.59
CA VAL A 100 4.61 5.88 19.62
C VAL A 100 4.69 6.51 18.24
N LEU A 101 5.73 6.16 17.46
CA LEU A 101 5.87 6.64 16.09
C LEU A 101 4.77 6.11 15.17
N VAL A 102 4.38 4.85 15.32
CA VAL A 102 3.27 4.28 14.53
C VAL A 102 1.99 5.04 14.84
N GLU A 103 1.63 5.21 16.09
CA GLU A 103 0.37 5.83 16.50
C GLU A 103 0.31 7.34 16.17
N HIS A 104 1.37 8.07 16.49
CA HIS A 104 1.34 9.53 16.45
C HIS A 104 1.96 10.14 15.18
N PHE A 105 2.67 9.36 14.38
CA PHE A 105 3.31 9.85 13.15
C PHE A 105 2.86 9.08 11.91
N PHE A 106 3.11 7.77 11.84
CA PHE A 106 2.87 7.01 10.61
C PHE A 106 1.39 6.76 10.33
N ALA A 107 0.56 6.47 11.34
CA ALA A 107 -0.87 6.26 11.13
C ALA A 107 -1.59 7.54 10.69
N PRO A 108 -1.36 8.72 11.30
CA PRO A 108 -1.89 9.99 10.77
C PRO A 108 -1.41 10.31 9.36
N ALA A 109 -0.14 10.08 9.04
CA ALA A 109 0.40 10.28 7.69
C ALA A 109 -0.26 9.36 6.66
N GLY A 110 -0.46 8.09 7.00
CA GLY A 110 -1.21 7.14 6.19
C GLY A 110 -2.68 7.55 6.00
N GLY A 111 -3.33 8.01 7.05
CA GLY A 111 -4.68 8.55 6.98
C GLY A 111 -4.81 9.78 6.08
N GLN A 112 -3.79 10.64 6.05
CA GLN A 112 -3.75 11.77 5.10
C GLN A 112 -3.63 11.29 3.66
N LEU A 113 -2.77 10.31 3.38
CA LEU A 113 -2.64 9.71 2.05
C LEU A 113 -3.97 9.13 1.57
N LEU A 114 -4.63 8.33 2.40
CA LEU A 114 -5.92 7.73 2.07
C LEU A 114 -6.99 8.77 1.77
N ARG A 115 -7.04 9.86 2.54
CA ARG A 115 -7.97 10.98 2.26
C ARG A 115 -7.67 11.67 0.93
N GLN A 116 -6.40 11.90 0.59
CA GLN A 116 -6.02 12.50 -0.69
C GLN A 116 -6.39 11.57 -1.85
N ILE A 117 -6.09 10.27 -1.74
CA ILE A 117 -6.47 9.29 -2.76
C ILE A 117 -7.99 9.29 -2.93
N SER A 118 -8.76 9.23 -1.84
CA SER A 118 -10.22 9.19 -1.90
C SER A 118 -10.85 10.47 -2.44
N ALA A 119 -10.21 11.62 -2.30
CA ALA A 119 -10.69 12.87 -2.85
C ALA A 119 -10.51 12.95 -4.38
N ASP A 120 -9.42 12.39 -4.90
CA ASP A 120 -9.04 12.53 -6.30
C ASP A 120 -9.37 11.29 -7.15
N ILE A 121 -9.56 10.14 -6.51
CA ILE A 121 -9.72 8.84 -7.18
C ILE A 121 -11.01 8.16 -6.72
N PRO A 122 -11.97 7.91 -7.62
CA PRO A 122 -13.18 7.18 -7.28
C PRO A 122 -12.86 5.82 -6.64
N GLY A 123 -13.53 5.50 -5.54
CA GLY A 123 -13.22 4.30 -4.78
C GLY A 123 -14.32 3.88 -3.81
N PRO A 124 -14.04 2.89 -2.97
CA PRO A 124 -14.92 2.49 -1.90
C PRO A 124 -15.06 3.60 -0.84
N ASP A 125 -16.12 3.52 -0.05
CA ASP A 125 -16.29 4.41 1.10
C ASP A 125 -15.18 4.16 2.12
N LEU A 126 -14.41 5.22 2.43
CA LEU A 126 -13.30 5.14 3.38
C LEU A 126 -13.75 4.77 4.80
N GLN A 127 -14.94 5.19 5.22
CA GLN A 127 -15.44 4.87 6.55
C GLN A 127 -15.71 3.36 6.67
N LEU A 128 -16.24 2.75 5.60
CA LEU A 128 -16.44 1.30 5.55
C LEU A 128 -15.11 0.55 5.41
N LEU A 129 -14.19 1.07 4.59
CA LEU A 129 -12.88 0.46 4.36
C LEU A 129 -12.03 0.40 5.64
N LEU A 130 -12.17 1.38 6.54
CA LEU A 130 -11.39 1.51 7.78
C LEU A 130 -12.17 1.07 9.03
N ALA A 131 -13.37 0.57 8.89
CA ALA A 131 -14.18 0.12 10.04
C ALA A 131 -13.64 -1.21 10.58
N ASP A 132 -13.45 -1.30 11.90
CA ASP A 132 -12.88 -2.48 12.58
C ASP A 132 -13.66 -3.79 12.34
N ASN A 133 -14.95 -3.68 12.04
CA ASN A 133 -15.83 -4.82 11.81
C ASN A 133 -16.00 -5.19 10.34
N GLN A 134 -15.26 -4.55 9.43
CA GLN A 134 -15.32 -4.79 8.00
C GLN A 134 -14.01 -5.42 7.50
N GLN A 135 -14.12 -6.12 6.39
CA GLN A 135 -12.95 -6.64 5.69
C GLN A 135 -12.61 -5.73 4.51
N PRO A 136 -11.45 -5.06 4.50
CA PRO A 136 -11.11 -4.07 3.47
C PRO A 136 -11.19 -4.62 2.05
N LEU A 137 -10.78 -5.86 1.82
CA LEU A 137 -10.87 -6.52 0.51
C LEU A 137 -12.33 -6.79 0.11
N GLN A 138 -13.19 -7.16 1.04
CA GLN A 138 -14.62 -7.31 0.78
C GLN A 138 -15.24 -5.98 0.34
N VAL A 139 -15.04 -4.92 1.12
CA VAL A 139 -15.56 -3.56 0.83
C VAL A 139 -15.10 -3.10 -0.56
N THR A 140 -13.83 -3.33 -0.90
CA THR A 140 -13.28 -2.93 -2.20
C THR A 140 -13.90 -3.74 -3.35
N LEU A 141 -14.10 -5.04 -3.18
CA LEU A 141 -14.72 -5.89 -4.20
C LEU A 141 -16.22 -5.61 -4.35
N GLU A 142 -16.93 -5.26 -3.29
CA GLU A 142 -18.35 -4.81 -3.37
C GLU A 142 -18.49 -3.48 -4.09
N TRP A 143 -17.55 -2.55 -3.89
CA TRP A 143 -17.46 -1.34 -4.70
C TRP A 143 -17.24 -1.66 -6.18
N LEU A 144 -16.34 -2.59 -6.52
CA LEU A 144 -16.13 -3.05 -7.89
C LEU A 144 -17.38 -3.71 -8.46
N ASP A 145 -18.07 -4.56 -7.69
CA ASP A 145 -19.33 -5.20 -8.12
C ASP A 145 -20.38 -4.15 -8.52
N SER A 146 -20.49 -3.10 -7.72
CA SER A 146 -21.40 -1.98 -8.01
C SER A 146 -21.00 -1.24 -9.28
N ALA A 147 -19.70 -1.03 -9.52
CA ALA A 147 -19.16 -0.36 -10.69
C ALA A 147 -19.35 -1.17 -11.98
N VAL A 148 -19.34 -2.50 -11.90
CA VAL A 148 -19.50 -3.40 -13.06
C VAL A 148 -20.93 -3.98 -13.20
N GLY A 149 -21.79 -3.74 -12.23
CA GLY A 149 -23.18 -4.19 -12.26
C GLY A 149 -23.41 -5.65 -11.88
N GLY A 150 -22.50 -6.26 -11.12
CA GLY A 150 -22.61 -7.63 -10.60
C GLY A 150 -21.30 -8.21 -10.07
N PRO A 151 -21.31 -9.45 -9.53
CA PRO A 151 -20.12 -10.06 -8.97
C PRO A 151 -18.96 -10.13 -9.98
N VAL A 152 -17.89 -9.38 -9.71
CA VAL A 152 -16.76 -9.20 -10.62
C VAL A 152 -16.08 -10.52 -10.99
N GLU A 153 -16.02 -11.48 -10.07
CA GLU A 153 -15.44 -12.81 -10.35
C GLU A 153 -16.24 -13.59 -11.41
N LYS A 154 -17.56 -13.43 -11.46
CA LYS A 154 -18.39 -14.09 -12.46
C LYS A 154 -18.25 -13.43 -13.83
N LEU A 155 -18.08 -12.13 -13.88
CA LEU A 155 -17.86 -11.37 -15.11
C LEU A 155 -16.49 -11.67 -15.72
N LEU A 156 -15.45 -11.72 -14.91
CA LEU A 156 -14.09 -11.94 -15.38
C LEU A 156 -13.82 -13.39 -15.77
N TYR A 157 -14.45 -14.32 -15.07
CA TYR A 157 -14.22 -15.76 -15.24
C TYR A 157 -15.55 -16.48 -15.51
N PRO A 158 -16.18 -16.26 -16.69
CA PRO A 158 -17.44 -16.91 -17.01
C PRO A 158 -17.22 -18.42 -17.17
N GLY A 159 -18.07 -19.21 -16.51
CA GLY A 159 -18.01 -20.66 -16.51
C GLY A 159 -17.96 -21.25 -15.11
N SER A 160 -18.41 -22.49 -14.98
CA SER A 160 -18.51 -23.19 -13.70
C SER A 160 -17.50 -24.32 -13.53
N THR A 161 -16.60 -24.52 -14.50
CA THR A 161 -15.65 -25.64 -14.53
C THR A 161 -14.24 -25.21 -14.89
N GLY A 162 -13.25 -26.06 -14.60
CA GLY A 162 -11.86 -25.85 -14.99
C GLY A 162 -11.20 -24.62 -14.35
N SER A 163 -10.38 -23.93 -15.15
CA SER A 163 -9.61 -22.77 -14.69
C SER A 163 -10.48 -21.58 -14.27
N ALA A 164 -11.65 -21.39 -14.88
CA ALA A 164 -12.57 -20.34 -14.52
C ALA A 164 -13.06 -20.47 -13.06
N ARG A 165 -13.40 -21.70 -12.65
CA ARG A 165 -13.80 -21.98 -11.27
C ARG A 165 -12.68 -21.70 -10.27
N VAL A 166 -11.45 -22.07 -10.58
CA VAL A 166 -10.29 -21.83 -9.73
C VAL A 166 -10.07 -20.33 -9.50
N GLU A 167 -10.13 -19.54 -10.57
CA GLU A 167 -9.94 -18.08 -10.48
C GLU A 167 -11.12 -17.40 -9.75
N GLN A 168 -12.37 -17.85 -9.97
CA GLN A 168 -13.52 -17.37 -9.20
C GLN A 168 -13.33 -17.63 -7.70
N GLU A 169 -12.91 -18.84 -7.35
CA GLU A 169 -12.67 -19.23 -5.96
C GLU A 169 -11.56 -18.40 -5.32
N LYS A 170 -10.50 -18.09 -6.07
CA LYS A 170 -9.43 -17.21 -5.63
C LYS A 170 -9.96 -15.82 -5.25
N VAL A 171 -10.76 -15.19 -6.13
CA VAL A 171 -11.35 -13.87 -5.83
C VAL A 171 -12.32 -13.92 -4.64
N ARG A 172 -13.08 -15.02 -4.50
CA ARG A 172 -13.93 -15.23 -3.31
C ARG A 172 -13.12 -15.30 -2.02
N LYS A 173 -11.95 -15.95 -2.04
CA LYS A 173 -11.05 -15.98 -0.89
C LYS A 173 -10.53 -14.60 -0.54
N TRP A 174 -10.35 -13.70 -1.52
CA TRP A 174 -10.01 -12.30 -1.23
C TRP A 174 -11.14 -11.60 -0.47
N ARG A 175 -12.42 -11.86 -0.83
CA ARG A 175 -13.58 -11.28 -0.09
C ARG A 175 -13.61 -11.68 1.38
N THR A 176 -13.15 -12.86 1.70
CA THR A 176 -13.12 -13.37 3.09
C THR A 176 -11.78 -13.18 3.77
N SER A 177 -10.84 -12.47 3.13
CA SER A 177 -9.45 -12.29 3.60
C SER A 177 -8.74 -13.60 3.98
N THR A 178 -9.21 -14.73 3.45
CA THR A 178 -8.55 -16.04 3.61
C THR A 178 -7.38 -16.22 2.64
N ASP A 179 -7.31 -15.38 1.62
CA ASP A 179 -6.19 -15.21 0.70
C ASP A 179 -6.04 -13.72 0.42
N ILE A 180 -4.84 -13.18 0.55
CA ILE A 180 -4.56 -11.76 0.30
C ILE A 180 -3.83 -11.67 -1.03
N PRO A 181 -4.36 -10.91 -2.02
CA PRO A 181 -3.75 -10.83 -3.34
C PRO A 181 -2.36 -10.18 -3.29
N SER A 182 -1.42 -10.76 -4.03
CA SER A 182 -0.14 -10.13 -4.33
C SER A 182 -0.30 -9.02 -5.36
N ALA A 183 0.68 -8.11 -5.46
CA ALA A 183 0.70 -7.05 -6.47
C ALA A 183 0.57 -7.63 -7.90
N GLN A 184 1.23 -8.75 -8.18
CA GLN A 184 1.12 -9.45 -9.46
C GLN A 184 -0.30 -9.98 -9.71
N SER A 185 -0.95 -10.52 -8.69
CA SER A 185 -2.34 -11.01 -8.80
C SER A 185 -3.31 -9.84 -9.08
N ILE A 186 -3.12 -8.70 -8.44
CA ILE A 186 -3.89 -7.48 -8.67
C ILE A 186 -3.69 -6.97 -10.10
N LYS A 187 -2.45 -6.94 -10.60
CA LYS A 187 -2.12 -6.54 -11.97
C LYS A 187 -2.84 -7.42 -13.00
N LEU A 188 -2.76 -8.74 -12.85
CA LEU A 188 -3.44 -9.68 -13.75
C LEU A 188 -4.96 -9.56 -13.69
N PHE A 189 -5.51 -9.36 -12.50
CA PHE A 189 -6.93 -9.14 -12.30
C PHE A 189 -7.40 -7.86 -13.02
N HIS A 190 -6.69 -6.75 -12.84
CA HIS A 190 -7.00 -5.48 -13.50
C HIS A 190 -6.87 -5.56 -15.03
N GLN A 191 -5.84 -6.24 -15.54
CA GLN A 191 -5.68 -6.47 -16.96
C GLN A 191 -6.89 -7.19 -17.53
N ARG A 192 -7.35 -8.27 -16.90
CA ARG A 192 -8.56 -8.99 -17.33
C ARG A 192 -9.83 -8.16 -17.20
N LEU A 193 -9.93 -7.32 -16.17
CA LEU A 193 -11.06 -6.40 -16.04
C LEU A 193 -11.12 -5.43 -17.21
N THR A 194 -9.98 -4.87 -17.61
CA THR A 194 -9.86 -3.96 -18.76
C THR A 194 -10.17 -4.66 -20.08
N GLU A 195 -9.73 -5.90 -20.27
CA GLU A 195 -9.96 -6.68 -21.50
C GLU A 195 -11.44 -7.07 -21.69
N ARG A 196 -12.16 -7.35 -20.60
CA ARG A 196 -13.53 -7.89 -20.64
C ARG A 196 -14.62 -6.89 -20.32
N TRP A 197 -14.26 -5.76 -19.75
CA TRP A 197 -15.18 -4.73 -19.32
C TRP A 197 -14.65 -3.35 -19.71
N LYS A 198 -15.02 -2.34 -18.96
CA LYS A 198 -14.42 -1.01 -19.09
C LYS A 198 -13.23 -0.88 -18.15
N PRO A 199 -12.18 -0.13 -18.53
CA PRO A 199 -11.10 0.16 -17.62
C PRO A 199 -11.64 0.90 -16.38
N ILE A 200 -11.28 0.39 -15.19
CA ILE A 200 -11.50 1.06 -13.90
C ILE A 200 -10.12 1.39 -13.34
N PRO A 201 -9.54 2.55 -13.72
CA PRO A 201 -8.14 2.87 -13.38
C PRO A 201 -7.85 2.87 -11.88
N ALA A 202 -8.87 3.16 -11.07
CA ALA A 202 -8.78 3.17 -9.61
C ALA A 202 -8.72 1.77 -8.98
N CYS A 203 -9.14 0.72 -9.70
CA CYS A 203 -9.24 -0.64 -9.15
C CYS A 203 -7.94 -1.15 -8.52
N PRO A 204 -6.76 -1.06 -9.17
CA PRO A 204 -5.54 -1.59 -8.59
C PRO A 204 -5.09 -0.87 -7.32
N VAL A 205 -5.26 0.46 -7.25
CA VAL A 205 -4.90 1.25 -6.05
C VAL A 205 -5.70 0.77 -4.87
N TRP A 206 -7.02 0.69 -5.02
CA TRP A 206 -7.88 0.31 -3.93
C TRP A 206 -7.68 -1.14 -3.49
N LEU A 207 -7.42 -2.06 -4.43
CA LEU A 207 -7.06 -3.44 -4.09
C LEU A 207 -5.71 -3.53 -3.37
N MET A 208 -4.71 -2.71 -3.74
CA MET A 208 -3.42 -2.66 -3.03
C MET A 208 -3.59 -2.12 -1.61
N ILE A 209 -4.34 -1.02 -1.44
CA ILE A 209 -4.64 -0.45 -0.13
C ILE A 209 -5.39 -1.46 0.73
N ALA A 210 -6.45 -2.07 0.20
CA ALA A 210 -7.22 -3.07 0.91
C ALA A 210 -6.38 -4.29 1.30
N SER A 211 -5.48 -4.73 0.43
CA SER A 211 -4.54 -5.83 0.73
C SER A 211 -3.58 -5.47 1.86
N ALA A 212 -3.07 -4.23 1.88
CA ALA A 212 -2.20 -3.76 2.96
C ALA A 212 -2.93 -3.67 4.31
N LEU A 213 -4.19 -3.21 4.30
CA LEU A 213 -5.04 -3.12 5.50
C LEU A 213 -5.51 -4.51 6.01
N SER A 214 -5.48 -5.55 5.16
CA SER A 214 -5.91 -6.91 5.51
C SER A 214 -4.76 -7.79 6.05
N ARG A 215 -3.53 -7.30 6.09
CA ARG A 215 -2.32 -7.98 6.63
C ARG A 215 -2.05 -7.65 8.07
#